data_811a4d7b5b267cbb859c93364420a289
#
_entry.id   811a4d7b5b267cbb859c93364420a289
#
_cell.length_a   1.000
_cell.length_b   1.000
_cell.length_c   1.000
_cell.angle_alpha   90.00
_cell.angle_beta   90.00
_cell.angle_gamma   90.00
#
_symmetry.space_group_name_H-M   'P 1'
#
loop_
_entity.id
_entity.type
_entity.pdbx_description
1 polymer ?
#
loop_
_entity_poly.entity_id
_entity_poly.type
_entity_poly.pdbx_seq_one_letter_code
_entity_poly.pdbx_strand_id
1 'polypeptide(L)'
;MKHVEFLFGSFKRVGMLNDIKVVAARKLIEKGHILKDRAGNILTLATPNIDMYYCILDGQHKVDALALWLASEETRNIPLDARMELVNIPKDVPIGAFIGEYNLACKKWNHRDTETLLVQTFEKEGRTVLSSIEKCVNEDKMTQRAAWKIYKMIDGYRKQKFEDALFYNKLSDELRGTDAEIERGDRIRRAIQVACRNEVRMKRNSAIIDAVIAAYNAVSDVQKAETMDQLMLFITSLSKQTLLAAIKADSVSQKTEVITQAWKNFQKEIKKDGKKEEYEALALNAEEEYDKIGRAS
;
A
#
# COMPACT_ATOMS: atom_id res chain seq x y z
N MET A 1 22.53 -0.73 -0.36
CA MET A 1 22.79 0.43 -1.26
C MET A 1 21.53 1.25 -1.50
N LYS A 2 20.46 0.75 -2.11
CA LYS A 2 19.25 1.56 -2.45
C LYS A 2 18.67 2.43 -1.31
N HIS A 3 18.67 1.94 -0.07
CA HIS A 3 18.13 2.72 1.06
C HIS A 3 19.06 3.86 1.49
N VAL A 4 20.36 3.67 1.40
CA VAL A 4 21.37 4.70 1.69
C VAL A 4 21.31 5.83 0.65
N GLU A 5 21.19 5.47 -0.64
CA GLU A 5 21.01 6.43 -1.74
C GLU A 5 19.70 7.22 -1.60
N PHE A 6 18.63 6.56 -1.16
CA PHE A 6 17.37 7.22 -0.83
C PHE A 6 17.56 8.26 0.28
N LEU A 7 18.21 7.89 1.39
CA LEU A 7 18.48 8.81 2.51
C LEU A 7 19.39 9.96 2.08
N PHE A 8 20.43 9.71 1.29
CA PHE A 8 21.28 10.75 0.73
C PHE A 8 20.49 11.76 -0.09
N GLY A 9 19.59 11.30 -0.97
CA GLY A 9 18.68 12.16 -1.72
C GLY A 9 17.69 12.90 -0.81
N SER A 10 17.23 12.28 0.27
CA SER A 10 16.38 12.92 1.28
C SER A 10 17.12 14.07 2.00
N PHE A 11 18.37 13.83 2.40
CA PHE A 11 19.18 14.85 3.05
C PHE A 11 19.37 16.09 2.17
N LYS A 12 19.53 15.93 0.86
CA LYS A 12 19.61 17.05 -0.10
C LYS A 12 18.34 17.91 -0.12
N ARG A 13 17.18 17.31 0.11
CA ARG A 13 15.90 18.03 0.00
C ARG A 13 15.41 18.65 1.29
N VAL A 14 15.53 17.91 2.39
CA VAL A 14 14.88 18.28 3.67
C VAL A 14 15.81 18.22 4.87
N GLY A 15 17.10 17.93 4.67
CA GLY A 15 18.03 17.70 5.76
C GLY A 15 17.81 16.37 6.46
N MET A 16 18.49 16.15 7.57
CA MET A 16 18.34 14.96 8.40
C MET A 16 17.21 15.19 9.42
N LEU A 17 16.07 14.54 9.20
CA LEU A 17 14.85 14.75 9.99
C LEU A 17 14.87 14.12 11.39
N ASN A 18 15.58 13.01 11.54
CA ASN A 18 15.61 12.24 12.80
C ASN A 18 17.04 12.01 13.27
N ASP A 19 17.26 12.09 14.57
CA ASP A 19 18.54 11.87 15.20
C ASP A 19 19.04 10.42 15.00
N ILE A 20 20.36 10.24 15.03
CA ILE A 20 21.00 8.94 15.13
C ILE A 20 21.06 8.57 16.62
N LYS A 21 20.50 7.43 16.98
CA LYS A 21 20.51 6.97 18.38
C LYS A 21 21.79 6.20 18.65
N VAL A 22 22.53 6.64 19.65
CA VAL A 22 23.84 6.06 19.99
C VAL A 22 23.99 5.77 21.48
N VAL A 23 24.85 4.84 21.81
CA VAL A 23 25.30 4.56 23.18
C VAL A 23 26.82 4.66 23.23
N ALA A 24 27.38 5.22 24.29
CA ALA A 24 28.82 5.27 24.48
C ALA A 24 29.41 3.85 24.48
N ALA A 25 30.41 3.62 23.61
CA ALA A 25 31.04 2.30 23.48
C ALA A 25 31.64 1.81 24.78
N ARG A 26 32.30 2.68 25.55
CA ARG A 26 32.85 2.37 26.89
C ARG A 26 31.82 1.69 27.79
N LYS A 27 30.60 2.24 27.90
CA LYS A 27 29.53 1.68 28.75
C LYS A 27 29.13 0.26 28.35
N LEU A 28 29.16 -0.05 27.07
CA LEU A 28 28.83 -1.38 26.57
C LEU A 28 29.97 -2.37 26.81
N ILE A 29 31.20 -1.96 26.65
CA ILE A 29 32.39 -2.77 26.93
C ILE A 29 32.47 -3.11 28.43
N GLU A 30 32.22 -2.13 29.33
CA GLU A 30 32.14 -2.32 30.76
C GLU A 30 31.04 -3.31 31.16
N LYS A 31 29.98 -3.45 30.37
CA LYS A 31 28.92 -4.46 30.51
C LYS A 31 29.28 -5.81 29.87
N GLY A 32 30.50 -5.98 29.33
CA GLY A 32 30.97 -7.23 28.73
C GLY A 32 30.61 -7.44 27.29
N HIS A 33 30.12 -6.41 26.58
CA HIS A 33 29.81 -6.52 25.15
C HIS A 33 31.08 -6.38 24.29
N ILE A 34 31.20 -7.23 23.27
CA ILE A 34 32.27 -7.16 22.28
C ILE A 34 31.82 -6.21 21.16
N LEU A 35 32.51 -5.09 21.02
CA LEU A 35 32.27 -4.12 19.97
C LEU A 35 33.38 -4.15 18.93
N LYS A 36 33.04 -3.84 17.68
CA LYS A 36 34.01 -3.69 16.57
C LYS A 36 33.82 -2.34 15.91
N ASP A 37 34.92 -1.75 15.49
CA ASP A 37 34.90 -0.57 14.62
C ASP A 37 34.49 -0.93 13.16
N ARG A 38 34.40 0.06 12.29
CA ARG A 38 34.06 -0.16 10.87
C ARG A 38 35.12 -0.99 10.11
N ALA A 39 36.35 -1.00 10.56
CA ALA A 39 37.43 -1.81 9.99
C ALA A 39 37.43 -3.25 10.51
N GLY A 40 36.57 -3.56 11.50
CA GLY A 40 36.46 -4.89 12.12
C GLY A 40 37.38 -5.09 13.33
N ASN A 41 38.10 -4.06 13.79
CA ASN A 41 38.94 -4.13 14.98
C ASN A 41 38.10 -4.20 16.24
N ILE A 42 38.49 -5.08 17.17
CA ILE A 42 37.82 -5.20 18.47
C ILE A 42 38.17 -3.98 19.33
N LEU A 43 37.15 -3.30 19.83
CA LEU A 43 37.29 -2.19 20.78
C LEU A 43 37.40 -2.73 22.21
N THR A 44 38.33 -2.17 22.99
CA THR A 44 38.54 -2.47 24.40
C THR A 44 38.60 -1.18 25.21
N LEU A 45 38.59 -1.28 26.53
CA LEU A 45 38.78 -0.13 27.41
C LEU A 45 40.15 0.54 27.22
N ALA A 46 41.14 -0.18 26.69
CA ALA A 46 42.48 0.33 26.37
C ALA A 46 42.58 0.96 24.97
N THR A 47 41.50 0.90 24.16
CA THR A 47 41.49 1.53 22.83
C THR A 47 41.69 3.04 22.99
N PRO A 48 42.62 3.67 22.27
CA PRO A 48 42.84 5.12 22.32
C PRO A 48 41.54 5.87 22.03
N ASN A 49 41.25 6.89 22.84
CA ASN A 49 40.07 7.73 22.70
C ASN A 49 38.72 6.95 22.73
N ILE A 50 38.63 5.85 23.46
CA ILE A 50 37.42 5.02 23.56
C ILE A 50 36.16 5.84 23.93
N ASP A 51 36.30 6.93 24.62
CA ASP A 51 35.21 7.84 24.98
C ASP A 51 34.58 8.57 23.79
N MET A 52 35.28 8.59 22.65
CA MET A 52 34.79 9.17 21.40
C MET A 52 34.11 8.12 20.49
N TYR A 53 34.05 6.88 20.91
CA TYR A 53 33.38 5.82 20.17
C TYR A 53 31.95 5.65 20.65
N TYR A 54 31.05 5.51 19.70
CA TYR A 54 29.63 5.30 19.95
C TYR A 54 29.14 4.08 19.17
N CYS A 55 28.35 3.25 19.82
CA CYS A 55 27.61 2.18 19.17
C CYS A 55 26.29 2.72 18.65
N ILE A 56 26.01 2.52 17.38
CA ILE A 56 24.78 2.95 16.75
C ILE A 56 23.67 1.97 17.10
N LEU A 57 22.61 2.43 17.78
CA LEU A 57 21.42 1.65 18.09
C LEU A 57 20.40 1.72 16.96
N ASP A 58 20.22 2.93 16.41
CA ASP A 58 19.37 3.19 15.24
C ASP A 58 20.01 4.25 14.35
N GLY A 59 19.79 4.10 13.04
CA GLY A 59 20.32 5.06 12.07
C GLY A 59 21.58 4.63 11.36
N GLN A 60 21.94 3.34 11.33
CA GLN A 60 23.11 2.82 10.60
C GLN A 60 23.13 3.32 9.15
N HIS A 61 21.99 3.23 8.44
CA HIS A 61 21.91 3.73 7.06
C HIS A 61 22.01 5.26 6.95
N LYS A 62 21.63 5.99 8.01
CA LYS A 62 21.83 7.44 8.07
C LYS A 62 23.33 7.77 8.16
N VAL A 63 24.08 7.03 8.98
CA VAL A 63 25.54 7.19 9.07
C VAL A 63 26.21 6.88 7.72
N ASP A 64 25.76 5.86 7.02
CA ASP A 64 26.28 5.53 5.69
C ASP A 64 25.92 6.63 4.67
N ALA A 65 24.73 7.20 4.74
CA ALA A 65 24.32 8.32 3.90
C ALA A 65 25.10 9.62 4.24
N LEU A 66 25.44 9.86 5.50
CA LEU A 66 26.33 10.96 5.92
C LEU A 66 27.74 10.77 5.37
N ALA A 67 28.25 9.53 5.37
CA ALA A 67 29.55 9.24 4.78
C ALA A 67 29.56 9.56 3.26
N LEU A 68 28.49 9.22 2.54
CA LEU A 68 28.32 9.61 1.14
C LEU A 68 28.22 11.13 0.97
N TRP A 69 27.53 11.83 1.89
CA TRP A 69 27.42 13.28 1.87
C TRP A 69 28.79 13.95 1.96
N LEU A 70 29.63 13.51 2.87
CA LEU A 70 30.97 14.01 3.07
C LEU A 70 31.93 13.66 1.94
N ALA A 71 31.73 12.51 1.27
CA ALA A 71 32.55 12.05 0.16
C ALA A 71 32.17 12.70 -1.18
N SER A 72 30.93 13.18 -1.33
CA SER A 72 30.45 13.75 -2.59
C SER A 72 30.94 15.19 -2.79
N GLU A 73 31.51 15.48 -3.96
CA GLU A 73 31.93 16.84 -4.33
C GLU A 73 30.79 17.85 -4.31
N GLU A 74 29.59 17.40 -4.63
CA GLU A 74 28.39 18.22 -4.69
C GLU A 74 27.92 18.66 -3.30
N THR A 75 28.10 17.85 -2.26
CA THR A 75 27.50 18.05 -0.94
C THR A 75 28.50 18.29 0.19
N ARG A 76 29.75 17.87 0.05
CA ARG A 76 30.75 17.92 1.15
C ARG A 76 30.94 19.30 1.79
N ASN A 77 30.70 20.36 1.03
CA ASN A 77 30.84 21.75 1.52
C ASN A 77 29.48 22.37 1.95
N ILE A 78 28.38 21.60 1.87
CA ILE A 78 27.06 22.05 2.30
C ILE A 78 26.87 21.62 3.75
N PRO A 79 26.62 22.55 4.68
CA PRO A 79 26.34 22.22 6.07
C PRO A 79 25.10 21.31 6.16
N LEU A 80 25.22 20.20 6.90
CA LEU A 80 24.10 19.33 7.23
C LEU A 80 23.99 19.26 8.75
N ASP A 81 22.83 19.63 9.29
CA ASP A 81 22.53 19.50 10.72
C ASP A 81 22.30 18.02 11.06
N ALA A 82 23.41 17.32 11.30
CA ALA A 82 23.40 15.93 11.70
C ALA A 82 23.43 15.83 13.22
N ARG A 83 22.39 15.25 13.80
CA ARG A 83 22.24 15.12 15.25
C ARG A 83 22.41 13.71 15.70
N MET A 84 23.09 13.53 16.84
CA MET A 84 23.18 12.29 17.56
C MET A 84 22.53 12.44 18.94
N GLU A 85 21.64 11.51 19.27
CA GLU A 85 21.05 11.43 20.61
C GLU A 85 21.73 10.31 21.39
N LEU A 86 22.33 10.66 22.51
CA LEU A 86 22.92 9.70 23.43
C LEU A 86 21.82 9.03 24.27
N VAL A 87 21.62 7.75 24.05
CA VAL A 87 20.62 6.96 24.75
C VAL A 87 21.24 6.32 25.99
N ASN A 88 20.59 6.42 27.14
CA ASN A 88 20.96 5.73 28.35
C ASN A 88 20.17 4.44 28.46
N ILE A 89 20.88 3.31 28.39
CA ILE A 89 20.28 1.98 28.63
C ILE A 89 20.20 1.79 30.14
N PRO A 90 19.00 1.47 30.71
CA PRO A 90 18.86 1.15 32.13
C PRO A 90 19.81 0.03 32.56
N LYS A 91 20.28 0.06 33.82
CA LYS A 91 21.32 -0.87 34.31
C LYS A 91 20.90 -2.33 34.18
N ASP A 92 19.63 -2.61 34.42
CA ASP A 92 19.09 -3.97 34.55
C ASP A 92 18.41 -4.48 33.24
N VAL A 93 18.48 -3.69 32.14
CA VAL A 93 17.91 -4.09 30.87
C VAL A 93 19.01 -4.63 29.94
N PRO A 94 18.91 -5.88 29.47
CA PRO A 94 19.81 -6.40 28.44
C PRO A 94 19.72 -5.58 27.16
N ILE A 95 20.87 -5.27 26.55
CA ILE A 95 20.90 -4.40 25.33
C ILE A 95 20.06 -4.98 24.20
N GLY A 96 20.04 -6.30 24.01
CA GLY A 96 19.23 -6.95 22.98
C GLY A 96 17.72 -6.73 23.20
N ALA A 97 17.26 -6.83 24.44
CA ALA A 97 15.87 -6.54 24.80
C ALA A 97 15.55 -5.06 24.58
N PHE A 98 16.46 -4.17 24.99
CA PHE A 98 16.30 -2.72 24.76
C PHE A 98 16.18 -2.38 23.29
N ILE A 99 17.05 -2.91 22.43
CA ILE A 99 17.00 -2.69 20.96
C ILE A 99 15.72 -3.28 20.39
N GLY A 100 15.30 -4.46 20.87
CA GLY A 100 14.06 -5.11 20.44
C GLY A 100 12.83 -4.26 20.76
N GLU A 101 12.67 -3.80 21.99
CA GLU A 101 11.58 -2.93 22.42
C GLU A 101 11.61 -1.58 21.70
N TYR A 102 12.78 -0.99 21.55
CA TYR A 102 12.94 0.28 20.82
C TYR A 102 12.43 0.17 19.38
N ASN A 103 12.78 -0.91 18.66
CA ASN A 103 12.31 -1.14 17.29
C ASN A 103 10.81 -1.48 17.22
N LEU A 104 10.24 -2.09 18.25
CA LEU A 104 8.81 -2.38 18.36
C LEU A 104 8.00 -1.11 18.68
N ALA A 105 8.54 -0.23 19.51
CA ALA A 105 7.91 1.05 19.89
C ALA A 105 7.88 2.04 18.72
N CYS A 106 8.85 2.00 17.81
CA CYS A 106 8.87 2.79 16.60
C CYS A 106 7.84 2.23 15.59
N LYS A 107 6.60 2.73 15.63
CA LYS A 107 5.55 2.35 14.69
C LYS A 107 6.02 2.56 13.26
N LYS A 108 6.32 1.47 12.55
CA LYS A 108 6.61 1.55 11.13
C LYS A 108 5.38 2.08 10.39
N TRP A 109 5.58 3.09 9.57
CA TRP A 109 4.56 3.56 8.65
C TRP A 109 4.05 2.38 7.81
N ASN A 110 2.74 2.19 7.85
CA ASN A 110 2.10 1.20 7.00
C ASN A 110 1.66 1.85 5.68
N HIS A 111 1.20 1.04 4.74
CA HIS A 111 0.77 1.51 3.42
C HIS A 111 -0.34 2.56 3.47
N ARG A 112 -1.24 2.48 4.46
CA ARG A 112 -2.34 3.44 4.62
C ARG A 112 -1.81 4.81 5.02
N ASP A 113 -0.83 4.86 5.92
CA ASP A 113 -0.21 6.12 6.35
C ASP A 113 0.44 6.83 5.14
N THR A 114 1.10 6.05 4.26
CA THR A 114 1.71 6.55 3.02
C THR A 114 0.66 7.08 2.04
N GLU A 115 -0.44 6.36 1.82
CA GLU A 115 -1.51 6.79 0.92
C GLU A 115 -2.24 8.02 1.43
N THR A 116 -2.59 8.05 2.71
CA THR A 116 -3.25 9.21 3.32
C THR A 116 -2.40 10.47 3.17
N LEU A 117 -1.10 10.37 3.44
CA LEU A 117 -0.19 11.50 3.24
C LEU A 117 -0.11 11.93 1.77
N LEU A 118 -0.06 10.96 0.84
CA LEU A 118 -0.04 11.25 -0.59
C LEU A 118 -1.29 12.00 -1.04
N VAL A 119 -2.48 11.52 -0.63
CA VAL A 119 -3.75 12.19 -0.99
C VAL A 119 -3.76 13.62 -0.46
N GLN A 120 -3.34 13.85 0.79
CA GLN A 120 -3.22 15.18 1.36
C GLN A 120 -2.20 16.06 0.62
N THR A 121 -1.04 15.48 0.25
CA THR A 121 0.02 16.20 -0.47
C THR A 121 -0.45 16.67 -1.85
N PHE A 122 -1.23 15.84 -2.54
CA PHE A 122 -1.73 16.10 -3.90
C PHE A 122 -3.22 16.47 -3.97
N GLU A 123 -3.80 16.96 -2.87
CA GLU A 123 -5.21 17.36 -2.81
C GLU A 123 -5.59 18.36 -3.89
N LYS A 124 -4.69 19.28 -4.24
CA LYS A 124 -4.89 20.29 -5.28
C LYS A 124 -4.96 19.72 -6.70
N GLU A 125 -4.51 18.51 -6.91
CA GLU A 125 -4.62 17.81 -8.21
C GLU A 125 -6.08 17.38 -8.51
N GLY A 126 -6.96 17.50 -7.54
CA GLY A 126 -8.36 17.14 -7.66
C GLY A 126 -8.58 15.62 -7.61
N ARG A 127 -9.52 15.14 -8.40
CA ARG A 127 -9.88 13.72 -8.43
C ARG A 127 -8.86 12.92 -9.24
N THR A 128 -8.24 11.94 -8.61
CA THR A 128 -7.20 11.08 -9.18
C THR A 128 -7.50 9.61 -8.93
N VAL A 129 -6.82 8.70 -9.65
CA VAL A 129 -6.83 7.26 -9.34
C VAL A 129 -6.35 7.05 -7.89
N LEU A 130 -5.33 7.78 -7.44
CA LEU A 130 -4.82 7.71 -6.07
C LEU A 130 -5.91 8.02 -5.04
N SER A 131 -6.61 9.16 -5.19
CA SER A 131 -7.69 9.54 -4.24
C SER A 131 -8.87 8.58 -4.28
N SER A 132 -9.12 7.97 -5.43
CA SER A 132 -10.17 6.96 -5.60
C SER A 132 -9.80 5.61 -4.94
N ILE A 133 -8.53 5.21 -5.01
CA ILE A 133 -8.00 4.04 -4.28
C ILE A 133 -8.11 4.26 -2.77
N GLU A 134 -7.72 5.43 -2.29
CA GLU A 134 -7.80 5.79 -0.86
C GLU A 134 -9.24 5.65 -0.34
N LYS A 135 -10.24 6.15 -1.09
CA LYS A 135 -11.65 5.96 -0.75
C LYS A 135 -12.04 4.48 -0.66
N CYS A 136 -11.65 3.66 -1.64
CA CYS A 136 -11.91 2.22 -1.58
C CYS A 136 -11.33 1.55 -0.34
N VAL A 137 -10.13 1.93 0.07
CA VAL A 137 -9.45 1.35 1.23
C VAL A 137 -10.08 1.84 2.54
N ASN A 138 -10.38 3.12 2.66
CA ASN A 138 -10.86 3.71 3.92
C ASN A 138 -12.36 3.57 4.11
N GLU A 139 -13.15 3.78 3.09
CA GLU A 139 -14.62 3.70 3.17
C GLU A 139 -15.11 2.25 2.97
N ASP A 140 -14.67 1.58 1.89
CA ASP A 140 -15.18 0.26 1.52
C ASP A 140 -14.42 -0.90 2.19
N LYS A 141 -13.33 -0.59 2.90
CA LYS A 141 -12.46 -1.58 3.56
C LYS A 141 -11.84 -2.59 2.59
N MET A 142 -11.67 -2.21 1.34
CA MET A 142 -10.99 -3.01 0.33
C MET A 142 -9.48 -3.09 0.60
N THR A 143 -8.82 -4.10 0.03
CA THR A 143 -7.34 -4.10 -0.01
C THR A 143 -6.87 -3.13 -1.09
N GLN A 144 -5.70 -2.51 -0.90
CA GLN A 144 -5.08 -1.63 -1.89
C GLN A 144 -4.94 -2.29 -3.26
N ARG A 145 -4.55 -3.56 -3.29
CA ARG A 145 -4.43 -4.34 -4.52
C ARG A 145 -5.77 -4.49 -5.25
N ALA A 146 -6.86 -4.75 -4.53
CA ALA A 146 -8.19 -4.82 -5.12
C ALA A 146 -8.64 -3.45 -5.64
N ALA A 147 -8.43 -2.39 -4.87
CA ALA A 147 -8.74 -1.02 -5.29
C ALA A 147 -7.93 -0.61 -6.53
N TRP A 148 -6.62 -0.91 -6.56
CA TRP A 148 -5.78 -0.68 -7.74
C TRP A 148 -6.35 -1.36 -8.99
N LYS A 149 -6.73 -2.65 -8.87
CA LYS A 149 -7.30 -3.42 -9.98
C LYS A 149 -8.61 -2.82 -10.51
N ILE A 150 -9.45 -2.28 -9.63
CA ILE A 150 -10.71 -1.63 -10.01
C ILE A 150 -10.47 -0.46 -10.97
N TYR A 151 -9.49 0.40 -10.68
CA TYR A 151 -9.24 1.59 -11.49
C TYR A 151 -8.31 1.33 -12.68
N LYS A 152 -7.30 0.49 -12.51
CA LYS A 152 -6.30 0.25 -13.57
C LYS A 152 -6.61 -0.93 -14.47
N MET A 153 -7.52 -1.83 -14.08
CA MET A 153 -7.88 -3.05 -14.83
C MET A 153 -6.69 -3.97 -15.16
N ILE A 154 -5.65 -3.91 -14.33
CA ILE A 154 -4.43 -4.73 -14.45
C ILE A 154 -3.96 -5.23 -13.08
N ASP A 155 -3.20 -6.33 -13.07
CA ASP A 155 -2.52 -6.86 -11.88
C ASP A 155 -1.08 -6.33 -11.76
N GLY A 156 -0.93 -5.02 -11.65
CA GLY A 156 0.38 -4.35 -11.64
C GLY A 156 0.63 -3.49 -10.41
N TYR A 157 -0.08 -3.76 -9.29
CA TYR A 157 0.12 -3.00 -8.06
C TYR A 157 1.57 -3.08 -7.58
N ARG A 158 2.24 -1.93 -7.41
CA ARG A 158 3.59 -1.80 -6.88
C ARG A 158 3.63 -0.71 -5.83
N LYS A 159 3.94 -1.11 -4.59
CA LYS A 159 4.13 -0.19 -3.46
C LYS A 159 5.13 0.93 -3.79
N GLN A 160 6.18 0.62 -4.52
CA GLN A 160 7.22 1.56 -4.90
C GLN A 160 6.69 2.81 -5.60
N LYS A 161 5.62 2.72 -6.40
CA LYS A 161 5.02 3.87 -7.09
C LYS A 161 4.49 4.94 -6.14
N PHE A 162 3.96 4.51 -5.00
CA PHE A 162 3.46 5.42 -3.96
C PHE A 162 4.63 6.05 -3.19
N GLU A 163 5.66 5.26 -2.89
CA GLU A 163 6.88 5.75 -2.25
C GLU A 163 7.62 6.75 -3.14
N ASP A 164 7.72 6.48 -4.45
CA ASP A 164 8.34 7.36 -5.43
C ASP A 164 7.58 8.69 -5.56
N ALA A 165 6.24 8.66 -5.52
CA ALA A 165 5.43 9.88 -5.59
C ALA A 165 5.70 10.81 -4.40
N LEU A 166 5.85 10.27 -3.18
CA LEU A 166 6.28 11.06 -2.01
C LEU A 166 7.71 11.54 -2.16
N PHE A 167 8.60 10.65 -2.57
CA PHE A 167 10.02 10.94 -2.67
C PHE A 167 10.31 12.08 -3.65
N TYR A 168 9.70 12.04 -4.83
CA TYR A 168 9.91 13.05 -5.88
C TYR A 168 8.94 14.23 -5.77
N ASN A 169 8.03 14.21 -4.80
CA ASN A 169 6.93 15.19 -4.69
C ASN A 169 6.22 15.39 -6.04
N LYS A 170 5.96 14.30 -6.74
CA LYS A 170 5.37 14.30 -8.08
C LYS A 170 4.46 13.11 -8.27
N LEU A 171 3.20 13.37 -8.58
CA LEU A 171 2.25 12.32 -8.92
C LEU A 171 2.55 11.78 -10.32
N SER A 172 2.77 10.49 -10.45
CA SER A 172 2.94 9.85 -11.76
C SER A 172 1.62 9.84 -12.52
N ASP A 173 1.67 9.80 -13.86
CA ASP A 173 0.47 9.72 -14.70
C ASP A 173 -0.38 8.48 -14.38
N GLU A 174 0.26 7.40 -13.93
CA GLU A 174 -0.43 6.17 -13.53
C GLU A 174 -1.25 6.37 -12.24
N LEU A 175 -0.74 7.12 -11.25
CA LEU A 175 -1.44 7.47 -10.02
C LEU A 175 -2.46 8.59 -10.20
N ARG A 176 -2.19 9.51 -11.15
CA ARG A 176 -3.15 10.54 -11.56
C ARG A 176 -4.32 9.88 -12.29
N GLY A 177 -4.04 9.06 -13.27
CA GLY A 177 -5.04 8.43 -14.14
C GLY A 177 -5.73 9.39 -15.10
N THR A 178 -6.65 8.85 -15.88
CA THR A 178 -7.55 9.63 -16.77
C THR A 178 -8.96 9.64 -16.19
N ASP A 179 -9.77 10.62 -16.58
CA ASP A 179 -11.19 10.68 -16.19
C ASP A 179 -11.93 9.40 -16.58
N ALA A 180 -11.66 8.86 -17.77
CA ALA A 180 -12.25 7.60 -18.23
C ALA A 180 -11.88 6.39 -17.35
N GLU A 181 -10.63 6.32 -16.85
CA GLU A 181 -10.22 5.28 -15.90
C GLU A 181 -10.93 5.44 -14.56
N ILE A 182 -11.07 6.67 -14.08
CA ILE A 182 -11.74 6.98 -12.83
C ILE A 182 -13.23 6.66 -12.90
N GLU A 183 -13.92 7.11 -13.94
CA GLU A 183 -15.35 6.85 -14.17
C GLU A 183 -15.63 5.35 -14.30
N ARG A 184 -14.84 4.63 -15.08
CA ARG A 184 -14.94 3.18 -15.20
C ARG A 184 -14.74 2.50 -13.85
N GLY A 185 -13.72 2.90 -13.11
CA GLY A 185 -13.41 2.36 -11.78
C GLY A 185 -14.54 2.61 -10.79
N ASP A 186 -15.15 3.79 -10.79
CA ASP A 186 -16.28 4.11 -9.92
C ASP A 186 -17.54 3.31 -10.25
N ARG A 187 -17.81 3.06 -11.53
CA ARG A 187 -18.90 2.15 -11.94
C ARG A 187 -18.67 0.74 -11.37
N ILE A 188 -17.46 0.19 -11.52
CA ILE A 188 -17.10 -1.13 -10.99
C ILE A 188 -17.21 -1.13 -9.45
N ARG A 189 -16.65 -0.10 -8.79
CA ARG A 189 -16.73 0.08 -7.35
C ARG A 189 -18.18 0.04 -6.88
N ARG A 190 -19.05 0.84 -7.50
CA ARG A 190 -20.48 0.92 -7.17
C ARG A 190 -21.16 -0.44 -7.33
N ALA A 191 -20.96 -1.12 -8.46
CA ALA A 191 -21.54 -2.43 -8.69
C ALA A 191 -21.11 -3.46 -7.62
N ILE A 192 -19.82 -3.47 -7.22
CA ILE A 192 -19.31 -4.34 -6.15
C ILE A 192 -19.94 -3.96 -4.79
N GLN A 193 -20.10 -2.68 -4.50
CA GLN A 193 -20.75 -2.23 -3.26
C GLN A 193 -22.19 -2.71 -3.18
N VAL A 194 -22.95 -2.58 -4.25
CA VAL A 194 -24.34 -3.03 -4.35
C VAL A 194 -24.43 -4.56 -4.19
N ALA A 195 -23.63 -5.30 -4.95
CA ALA A 195 -23.59 -6.76 -4.88
C ALA A 195 -23.23 -7.28 -3.48
N CYS A 196 -22.23 -6.66 -2.86
CA CYS A 196 -21.66 -7.10 -1.58
C CYS A 196 -22.21 -6.33 -0.38
N ARG A 197 -23.38 -5.67 -0.49
CA ARG A 197 -23.96 -4.85 0.59
C ARG A 197 -24.05 -5.55 1.93
N ASN A 198 -24.35 -6.84 1.92
CA ASN A 198 -24.46 -7.69 3.10
C ASN A 198 -23.26 -8.65 3.31
N GLU A 199 -22.28 -8.64 2.39
CA GLU A 199 -21.18 -9.62 2.36
C GLU A 199 -19.80 -8.93 2.32
N VAL A 200 -19.48 -8.24 3.41
CA VAL A 200 -18.23 -7.44 3.54
C VAL A 200 -16.96 -8.24 3.23
N ARG A 201 -16.96 -9.56 3.48
CA ARG A 201 -15.81 -10.42 3.18
C ARG A 201 -15.51 -10.49 1.68
N MET A 202 -16.54 -10.51 0.83
CA MET A 202 -16.36 -10.51 -0.63
C MET A 202 -15.90 -9.14 -1.14
N LYS A 203 -16.41 -8.05 -0.55
CA LYS A 203 -15.97 -6.69 -0.89
C LYS A 203 -14.47 -6.49 -0.67
N ARG A 204 -13.88 -7.14 0.33
CA ARG A 204 -12.47 -7.00 0.71
C ARG A 204 -11.48 -7.75 -0.16
N ASN A 205 -11.93 -8.72 -0.95
CA ASN A 205 -11.02 -9.52 -1.76
C ASN A 205 -11.12 -9.18 -3.25
N SER A 206 -10.15 -9.64 -4.03
CA SER A 206 -10.05 -9.30 -5.46
C SER A 206 -10.84 -10.25 -6.37
N ALA A 207 -11.54 -11.27 -5.86
CA ALA A 207 -12.10 -12.32 -6.70
C ALA A 207 -13.10 -11.81 -7.76
N ILE A 208 -13.97 -10.86 -7.39
CA ILE A 208 -14.93 -10.28 -8.34
C ILE A 208 -14.18 -9.48 -9.40
N ILE A 209 -13.27 -8.59 -9.00
CA ILE A 209 -12.52 -7.78 -9.95
C ILE A 209 -11.57 -8.61 -10.82
N ASP A 210 -11.01 -9.71 -10.31
CA ASP A 210 -10.18 -10.63 -11.10
C ASP A 210 -11.00 -11.30 -12.21
N ALA A 211 -12.23 -11.72 -11.92
CA ALA A 211 -13.15 -12.25 -12.93
C ALA A 211 -13.54 -11.18 -13.96
N VAL A 212 -13.80 -9.94 -13.53
CA VAL A 212 -14.10 -8.80 -14.41
C VAL A 212 -12.94 -8.50 -15.35
N ILE A 213 -11.72 -8.42 -14.84
CA ILE A 213 -10.51 -8.18 -15.63
C ILE A 213 -10.31 -9.28 -16.67
N ALA A 214 -10.46 -10.55 -16.27
CA ALA A 214 -10.33 -11.68 -17.17
C ALA A 214 -11.37 -11.63 -18.30
N ALA A 215 -12.63 -11.36 -17.98
CA ALA A 215 -13.70 -11.25 -18.97
C ALA A 215 -13.52 -10.04 -19.93
N TYR A 216 -13.12 -8.89 -19.38
CA TYR A 216 -12.89 -7.66 -20.14
C TYR A 216 -11.69 -7.78 -21.10
N ASN A 217 -10.63 -8.44 -20.67
CA ASN A 217 -9.43 -8.63 -21.48
C ASN A 217 -9.57 -9.78 -22.52
N ALA A 218 -10.59 -10.62 -22.39
CA ALA A 218 -10.85 -11.71 -23.33
C ALA A 218 -11.55 -11.27 -24.62
N VAL A 219 -12.00 -10.02 -24.70
CA VAL A 219 -12.75 -9.50 -25.87
C VAL A 219 -11.92 -8.45 -26.63
N SER A 220 -12.29 -8.24 -27.91
CA SER A 220 -11.69 -7.20 -28.75
C SER A 220 -12.04 -5.80 -28.24
N ASP A 221 -11.24 -4.80 -28.61
CA ASP A 221 -11.45 -3.39 -28.18
C ASP A 221 -12.84 -2.87 -28.56
N VAL A 222 -13.36 -3.27 -29.72
CA VAL A 222 -14.71 -2.89 -30.19
C VAL A 222 -15.81 -3.40 -29.26
N GLN A 223 -15.61 -4.56 -28.65
CA GLN A 223 -16.59 -5.20 -27.75
C GLN A 223 -16.45 -4.76 -26.30
N LYS A 224 -15.38 -4.06 -25.93
CA LYS A 224 -15.09 -3.72 -24.54
C LYS A 224 -16.18 -2.88 -23.86
N ALA A 225 -16.76 -1.92 -24.58
CA ALA A 225 -17.81 -1.07 -24.03
C ALA A 225 -19.07 -1.89 -23.67
N GLU A 226 -19.56 -2.67 -24.61
CA GLU A 226 -20.72 -3.54 -24.40
C GLU A 226 -20.44 -4.60 -23.30
N THR A 227 -19.26 -5.21 -23.33
CA THR A 227 -18.87 -6.18 -22.32
C THR A 227 -18.81 -5.54 -20.92
N MET A 228 -18.36 -4.30 -20.80
CA MET A 228 -18.37 -3.58 -19.54
C MET A 228 -19.79 -3.36 -19.02
N ASP A 229 -20.73 -2.95 -19.86
CA ASP A 229 -22.13 -2.78 -19.46
C ASP A 229 -22.76 -4.10 -18.99
N GLN A 230 -22.50 -5.19 -19.72
CA GLN A 230 -22.92 -6.54 -19.30
C GLN A 230 -22.26 -6.98 -17.99
N LEU A 231 -20.99 -6.66 -17.76
CA LEU A 231 -20.29 -6.95 -16.51
C LEU A 231 -20.87 -6.16 -15.33
N MET A 232 -21.23 -4.88 -15.54
CA MET A 232 -21.88 -4.10 -14.50
C MET A 232 -23.24 -4.70 -14.12
N LEU A 233 -24.05 -5.04 -15.11
CA LEU A 233 -25.33 -5.71 -14.89
C LEU A 233 -25.16 -7.04 -14.15
N PHE A 234 -24.21 -7.86 -14.57
CA PHE A 234 -23.89 -9.13 -13.92
C PHE A 234 -23.47 -8.94 -12.45
N ILE A 235 -22.53 -8.03 -12.18
CA ILE A 235 -22.05 -7.82 -10.80
C ILE A 235 -23.20 -7.36 -9.92
N THR A 236 -23.97 -6.35 -10.36
CA THR A 236 -25.06 -5.78 -9.57
C THR A 236 -26.15 -6.81 -9.28
N SER A 237 -26.39 -7.74 -10.20
CA SER A 237 -27.38 -8.81 -10.06
C SER A 237 -26.83 -10.10 -9.41
N LEU A 238 -25.59 -10.12 -8.92
CA LEU A 238 -25.00 -11.30 -8.28
C LEU A 238 -25.88 -11.82 -7.13
N SER A 239 -26.27 -13.09 -7.23
CA SER A 239 -27.11 -13.70 -6.21
C SER A 239 -26.36 -13.91 -4.88
N LYS A 240 -27.08 -13.83 -3.77
CA LYS A 240 -26.54 -14.17 -2.44
C LYS A 240 -25.95 -15.58 -2.42
N GLN A 241 -26.54 -16.54 -3.14
CA GLN A 241 -26.06 -17.91 -3.22
C GLN A 241 -24.68 -17.98 -3.86
N THR A 242 -24.47 -17.26 -4.98
CA THR A 242 -23.16 -17.18 -5.67
C THR A 242 -22.10 -16.57 -4.76
N LEU A 243 -22.43 -15.49 -4.07
CA LEU A 243 -21.50 -14.83 -3.13
C LEU A 243 -21.13 -15.76 -1.95
N LEU A 244 -22.10 -16.45 -1.38
CA LEU A 244 -21.85 -17.42 -0.30
C LEU A 244 -21.01 -18.61 -0.78
N ALA A 245 -21.22 -19.11 -2.00
CA ALA A 245 -20.39 -20.16 -2.59
C ALA A 245 -18.95 -19.69 -2.76
N ALA A 246 -18.74 -18.46 -3.25
CA ALA A 246 -17.41 -17.86 -3.33
C ALA A 246 -16.76 -17.67 -1.95
N ILE A 247 -17.51 -17.23 -0.92
CA ILE A 247 -16.98 -17.08 0.44
C ILE A 247 -16.46 -18.39 1.03
N LYS A 248 -17.14 -19.51 0.75
CA LYS A 248 -16.78 -20.85 1.23
C LYS A 248 -15.54 -21.43 0.55
N ALA A 249 -15.14 -20.92 -0.60
CA ALA A 249 -13.96 -21.40 -1.30
C ALA A 249 -12.66 -21.04 -0.54
N ASP A 250 -11.67 -21.93 -0.58
CA ASP A 250 -10.46 -21.83 0.27
C ASP A 250 -9.46 -20.78 -0.21
N SER A 251 -9.37 -20.58 -1.53
CA SER A 251 -8.39 -19.67 -2.13
C SER A 251 -9.04 -18.56 -2.96
N VAL A 252 -8.30 -17.47 -3.19
CA VAL A 252 -8.76 -16.37 -4.08
C VAL A 252 -8.99 -16.90 -5.50
N SER A 253 -8.15 -17.81 -5.98
CA SER A 253 -8.32 -18.43 -7.30
C SER A 253 -9.64 -19.19 -7.42
N GLN A 254 -9.98 -20.04 -6.44
CA GLN A 254 -11.26 -20.77 -6.41
C GLN A 254 -12.45 -19.81 -6.29
N LYS A 255 -12.35 -18.74 -5.49
CA LYS A 255 -13.38 -17.69 -5.43
C LYS A 255 -13.60 -17.04 -6.79
N THR A 256 -12.51 -16.69 -7.48
CA THR A 256 -12.55 -16.13 -8.84
C THR A 256 -13.18 -17.09 -9.83
N GLU A 257 -12.90 -18.39 -9.72
CA GLU A 257 -13.50 -19.41 -10.57
C GLU A 257 -15.02 -19.51 -10.39
N VAL A 258 -15.52 -19.46 -9.15
CA VAL A 258 -16.97 -19.43 -8.86
C VAL A 258 -17.63 -18.23 -9.55
N ILE A 259 -17.04 -17.05 -9.44
CA ILE A 259 -17.56 -15.83 -10.09
C ILE A 259 -17.47 -15.93 -11.62
N THR A 260 -16.37 -16.47 -12.15
CA THR A 260 -16.19 -16.66 -13.59
C THR A 260 -17.21 -17.67 -14.16
N GLN A 261 -17.52 -18.72 -13.43
CA GLN A 261 -18.55 -19.66 -13.85
C GLN A 261 -19.95 -19.02 -13.83
N ALA A 262 -20.25 -18.23 -12.82
CA ALA A 262 -21.50 -17.48 -12.77
C ALA A 262 -21.61 -16.48 -13.95
N TRP A 263 -20.52 -15.81 -14.32
CA TRP A 263 -20.47 -14.94 -15.51
C TRP A 263 -20.78 -15.71 -16.80
N LYS A 264 -20.19 -16.90 -17.00
CA LYS A 264 -20.47 -17.74 -18.17
C LYS A 264 -21.93 -18.16 -18.24
N ASN A 265 -22.54 -18.46 -17.12
CA ASN A 265 -23.96 -18.82 -17.02
C ASN A 265 -24.85 -17.62 -17.38
N PHE A 266 -24.57 -16.46 -16.79
CA PHE A 266 -25.24 -15.19 -17.11
C PHE A 266 -25.20 -14.87 -18.62
N GLN A 267 -24.04 -14.99 -19.25
CA GLN A 267 -23.92 -14.78 -20.69
C GLN A 267 -24.78 -15.76 -21.53
N LYS A 268 -24.87 -17.02 -21.10
CA LYS A 268 -25.73 -18.02 -21.78
C LYS A 268 -27.20 -17.66 -21.66
N GLU A 269 -27.63 -17.26 -20.46
CA GLU A 269 -29.00 -16.92 -20.17
C GLU A 269 -29.46 -15.66 -20.93
N ILE A 270 -28.62 -14.65 -20.99
CA ILE A 270 -28.93 -13.45 -21.80
C ILE A 270 -29.04 -13.80 -23.29
N LYS A 271 -28.07 -14.56 -23.83
CA LYS A 271 -28.01 -14.83 -25.28
C LYS A 271 -29.06 -15.83 -25.76
N LYS A 272 -29.37 -16.88 -24.96
CA LYS A 272 -30.24 -17.95 -25.37
C LYS A 272 -31.68 -17.77 -24.92
N ASP A 273 -31.86 -17.30 -23.68
CA ASP A 273 -33.14 -17.32 -23.01
C ASP A 273 -33.80 -15.91 -22.93
N GLY A 274 -33.15 -14.88 -23.50
CA GLY A 274 -33.68 -13.50 -23.52
C GLY A 274 -33.87 -12.88 -22.13
N LYS A 275 -33.21 -13.41 -21.11
CA LYS A 275 -33.43 -12.99 -19.68
C LYS A 275 -32.80 -11.65 -19.32
N LYS A 276 -32.48 -10.78 -20.27
CA LYS A 276 -31.84 -9.50 -20.00
C LYS A 276 -32.70 -8.63 -19.06
N GLU A 277 -34.00 -8.54 -19.34
CA GLU A 277 -34.95 -7.75 -18.53
C GLU A 277 -35.07 -8.27 -17.08
N GLU A 278 -34.98 -9.60 -16.88
CA GLU A 278 -34.98 -10.18 -15.53
C GLU A 278 -33.74 -9.74 -14.73
N TYR A 279 -32.55 -9.74 -15.35
CA TYR A 279 -31.33 -9.28 -14.71
C TYR A 279 -31.34 -7.77 -14.47
N GLU A 280 -31.89 -6.97 -15.36
CA GLU A 280 -32.08 -5.52 -15.18
C GLU A 280 -32.99 -5.22 -13.98
N ALA A 281 -34.07 -5.96 -13.83
CA ALA A 281 -34.94 -5.85 -12.67
C ALA A 281 -34.24 -6.25 -11.36
N LEU A 282 -33.47 -7.33 -11.37
CA LEU A 282 -32.68 -7.74 -10.20
C LEU A 282 -31.64 -6.71 -9.81
N ALA A 283 -30.94 -6.12 -10.78
CA ALA A 283 -29.95 -5.08 -10.55
C ALA A 283 -30.61 -3.82 -9.96
N LEU A 284 -31.74 -3.36 -10.51
CA LEU A 284 -32.49 -2.24 -10.03
C LEU A 284 -32.94 -2.42 -8.57
N ASN A 285 -33.51 -3.56 -8.24
CA ASN A 285 -33.92 -3.89 -6.87
C ASN A 285 -32.72 -3.87 -5.91
N ALA A 286 -31.56 -4.39 -6.34
CA ALA A 286 -30.36 -4.42 -5.53
C ALA A 286 -29.82 -2.99 -5.25
N GLU A 287 -29.89 -2.11 -6.24
CA GLU A 287 -29.51 -0.70 -6.10
C GLU A 287 -30.45 0.06 -5.15
N GLU A 288 -31.77 -0.12 -5.30
CA GLU A 288 -32.74 0.49 -4.39
C GLU A 288 -32.54 0.06 -2.94
N GLU A 289 -32.30 -1.23 -2.69
CA GLU A 289 -32.01 -1.72 -1.35
C GLU A 289 -30.70 -1.12 -0.80
N TYR A 290 -29.67 -1.01 -1.61
CA TYR A 290 -28.40 -0.41 -1.19
C TYR A 290 -28.58 1.07 -0.81
N ASP A 291 -29.33 1.83 -1.60
CA ASP A 291 -29.57 3.25 -1.33
C ASP A 291 -30.42 3.49 -0.09
N LYS A 292 -31.34 2.57 0.23
CA LYS A 292 -32.11 2.62 1.49
C LYS A 292 -31.19 2.43 2.72
N ILE A 293 -30.21 1.50 2.64
CA ILE A 293 -29.25 1.28 3.72
C ILE A 293 -28.34 2.51 3.92
N GLY A 294 -27.88 3.13 2.83
CA GLY A 294 -27.05 4.33 2.90
C GLY A 294 -27.73 5.58 3.43
N ARG A 295 -29.07 5.64 3.39
CA ARG A 295 -29.87 6.75 3.97
C ARG A 295 -30.20 6.54 5.45
N ALA A 296 -30.04 5.32 5.95
CA ALA A 296 -30.35 4.95 7.33
C ALA A 296 -29.10 4.93 8.25
N SER A 297 -27.92 5.12 7.71
CA SER A 297 -26.63 5.20 8.40
C SER A 297 -26.10 6.64 8.44
#